data_572e65e64af3a69cebebdc189bbd63ff
#
_entry.id   572e65e64af3a69cebebdc189bbd63ff
#
_cell.length_a   1.000
_cell.length_b   1.000
_cell.length_c   1.000
_cell.angle_alpha   90.00
_cell.angle_beta   90.00
_cell.angle_gamma   90.00
#
_symmetry.space_group_name_H-M   'P 1'
#
loop_
_entity.id
_entity.type
_entity.pdbx_description
1 polymer ?
#
loop_
_entity_poly.entity_id
_entity_poly.type
_entity_poly.pdbx_seq_one_letter_code
_entity_poly.pdbx_strand_id
1 'polypeptide(L)'
;MRSFASDNNSGVHPLVMEALNRANIDHSLGYGNDKWTEEAVAKIKETFTPNCVPLFVFNGTGSNVVALQLMTRPYHSIFCAETAHIYVDECGSPVKMTGCQIRPIATPDGKLTPELMQPYLHGFGDQHHSQPRALYISQCTELGTIYTPEELKRLTDFAHLNGMYVHMDGARIANACAALNLSLKELTVDCGVDILSFGGTKNGLMMGECVIVFNKDLQSEARFIRKQSAQLASKMRYLSCQFTAYLTDNLWLKNANHANAMAAKLYTELKKLPEVTFTQRAESNQLFLTMPRPVIDRMLESYFFYFWDEEKNEIRLVTSFDTTEEDVDEFIRLLKR
;
A
#
# COMPACT_ATOMS: atom_id res chain seq x y z
N MET A 1 6.83 -8.71 -22.86
CA MET A 1 7.78 -7.62 -22.53
C MET A 1 7.80 -7.47 -21.02
N ARG A 2 8.96 -7.48 -20.40
CA ARG A 2 9.12 -7.18 -18.97
C ARG A 2 9.13 -5.67 -18.75
N SER A 3 8.74 -5.24 -17.57
CA SER A 3 8.57 -3.81 -17.23
C SER A 3 9.04 -3.57 -15.80
N PHE A 4 9.72 -2.47 -15.58
CA PHE A 4 10.05 -1.97 -14.24
C PHE A 4 9.20 -0.75 -13.85
N ALA A 5 8.05 -0.56 -14.50
CA ALA A 5 7.18 0.59 -14.24
C ALA A 5 6.35 0.43 -12.95
N SER A 6 5.83 -0.77 -12.72
CA SER A 6 4.98 -1.03 -11.55
C SER A 6 4.82 -2.54 -11.30
N ASP A 7 4.74 -2.91 -10.04
CA ASP A 7 4.33 -4.24 -9.58
C ASP A 7 2.87 -4.59 -9.93
N ASN A 8 2.05 -3.61 -10.33
CA ASN A 8 0.74 -3.85 -10.94
C ASN A 8 0.82 -4.51 -12.34
N ASN A 9 1.98 -4.48 -12.99
CA ASN A 9 2.15 -5.03 -14.34
C ASN A 9 2.48 -6.53 -14.32
N SER A 10 2.74 -7.10 -13.16
CA SER A 10 2.95 -8.53 -12.97
C SER A 10 1.66 -9.33 -13.19
N GLY A 11 1.81 -10.60 -13.52
CA GLY A 11 0.70 -11.53 -13.60
C GLY A 11 0.15 -11.92 -12.23
N VAL A 12 -0.78 -12.88 -12.24
CA VAL A 12 -1.32 -13.49 -11.01
C VAL A 12 -0.42 -14.65 -10.58
N HIS A 13 -0.14 -14.77 -9.28
CA HIS A 13 0.64 -15.88 -8.77
C HIS A 13 -0.08 -17.23 -9.02
N PRO A 14 0.59 -18.31 -9.47
CA PRO A 14 -0.06 -19.59 -9.80
C PRO A 14 -0.92 -20.16 -8.68
N LEU A 15 -0.48 -20.12 -7.43
CA LEU A 15 -1.26 -20.59 -6.27
C LEU A 15 -2.54 -19.78 -6.05
N VAL A 16 -2.55 -18.51 -6.42
CA VAL A 16 -3.76 -17.65 -6.39
C VAL A 16 -4.74 -18.07 -7.49
N MET A 17 -4.25 -18.37 -8.70
CA MET A 17 -5.06 -18.91 -9.79
C MET A 17 -5.68 -20.26 -9.43
N GLU A 18 -4.94 -21.13 -8.75
CA GLU A 18 -5.47 -22.40 -8.22
C GLU A 18 -6.57 -22.17 -7.19
N ALA A 19 -6.42 -21.20 -6.29
CA ALA A 19 -7.45 -20.85 -5.32
C ALA A 19 -8.73 -20.35 -6.00
N LEU A 20 -8.61 -19.52 -7.02
CA LEU A 20 -9.73 -19.06 -7.84
C LEU A 20 -10.44 -20.23 -8.54
N ASN A 21 -9.68 -21.15 -9.14
CA ASN A 21 -10.25 -22.36 -9.76
C ASN A 21 -10.97 -23.25 -8.74
N ARG A 22 -10.41 -23.44 -7.54
CA ARG A 22 -11.07 -24.19 -6.45
C ARG A 22 -12.35 -23.50 -5.98
N ALA A 23 -12.39 -22.17 -5.96
CA ALA A 23 -13.60 -21.43 -5.57
C ALA A 23 -14.66 -21.40 -6.69
N ASN A 24 -14.30 -21.77 -7.93
CA ASN A 24 -15.21 -21.75 -9.08
C ASN A 24 -16.00 -23.06 -9.23
N ILE A 25 -16.58 -23.53 -8.14
CA ILE A 25 -17.41 -24.75 -8.09
C ILE A 25 -18.76 -24.41 -7.49
N ASP A 26 -19.79 -25.10 -7.92
CA ASP A 26 -21.15 -25.05 -7.38
C ASP A 26 -21.71 -23.64 -7.09
N HIS A 27 -22.84 -23.58 -6.45
CA HIS A 27 -23.45 -22.36 -5.95
C HIS A 27 -22.97 -22.07 -4.53
N SER A 28 -22.68 -20.80 -4.24
CA SER A 28 -22.37 -20.28 -2.90
C SER A 28 -23.20 -19.01 -2.66
N LEU A 29 -23.57 -18.78 -1.42
CA LEU A 29 -24.24 -17.53 -1.03
C LEU A 29 -23.38 -16.32 -1.39
N GLY A 30 -24.02 -15.25 -1.82
CA GLY A 30 -23.33 -14.02 -2.20
C GLY A 30 -22.95 -13.14 -1.01
N TYR A 31 -22.25 -12.06 -1.33
CA TYR A 31 -21.97 -10.94 -0.42
C TYR A 31 -21.14 -11.30 0.82
N GLY A 32 -20.36 -12.37 0.74
CA GLY A 32 -19.47 -12.81 1.82
C GLY A 32 -20.11 -13.77 2.83
N ASN A 33 -21.27 -14.35 2.52
CA ASN A 33 -21.92 -15.39 3.33
C ASN A 33 -21.56 -16.79 2.82
N ASP A 34 -20.31 -17.00 2.43
CA ASP A 34 -19.79 -18.24 1.85
C ASP A 34 -18.56 -18.73 2.61
N LYS A 35 -18.29 -20.04 2.50
CA LYS A 35 -17.17 -20.69 3.21
C LYS A 35 -15.79 -20.11 2.86
N TRP A 36 -15.60 -19.67 1.62
CA TRP A 36 -14.32 -19.10 1.16
C TRP A 36 -14.02 -17.78 1.85
N THR A 37 -15.08 -16.97 2.04
CA THR A 37 -14.98 -15.71 2.79
C THR A 37 -14.77 -15.98 4.29
N GLU A 38 -15.43 -16.98 4.87
CA GLU A 38 -15.21 -17.38 6.27
C GLU A 38 -13.76 -17.82 6.51
N GLU A 39 -13.21 -18.66 5.62
CA GLU A 39 -11.80 -19.09 5.70
C GLU A 39 -10.82 -17.92 5.61
N ALA A 40 -11.03 -17.00 4.68
CA ALA A 40 -10.18 -15.83 4.52
C ALA A 40 -10.26 -14.91 5.74
N VAL A 41 -11.46 -14.68 6.28
CA VAL A 41 -11.66 -13.91 7.53
C VAL A 41 -10.94 -14.57 8.70
N ALA A 42 -11.02 -15.88 8.83
CA ALA A 42 -10.32 -16.60 9.89
C ALA A 42 -8.79 -16.43 9.79
N LYS A 43 -8.22 -16.58 8.59
CA LYS A 43 -6.78 -16.36 8.36
C LYS A 43 -6.32 -14.94 8.65
N ILE A 44 -7.10 -13.92 8.26
CA ILE A 44 -6.78 -12.53 8.59
C ILE A 44 -6.80 -12.31 10.10
N LYS A 45 -7.80 -12.86 10.81
CA LYS A 45 -7.87 -12.75 12.26
C LYS A 45 -6.73 -13.46 12.97
N GLU A 46 -6.29 -14.60 12.45
CA GLU A 46 -5.11 -15.32 12.93
C GLU A 46 -3.83 -14.51 12.71
N THR A 47 -3.69 -13.87 11.53
CA THR A 47 -2.49 -13.11 11.14
C THR A 47 -2.34 -11.81 11.93
N PHE A 48 -3.41 -11.09 12.18
CA PHE A 48 -3.38 -9.76 12.80
C PHE A 48 -3.87 -9.80 14.26
N THR A 49 -5.18 -9.95 14.45
CA THR A 49 -5.81 -10.04 15.78
C THR A 49 -7.23 -10.61 15.66
N PRO A 50 -7.68 -11.44 16.61
CA PRO A 50 -9.03 -12.02 16.57
C PRO A 50 -10.15 -10.96 16.61
N ASN A 51 -9.86 -9.78 17.11
CA ASN A 51 -10.85 -8.71 17.29
C ASN A 51 -10.97 -7.75 16.07
N CYS A 52 -10.24 -7.98 14.98
CA CYS A 52 -10.37 -7.14 13.80
C CYS A 52 -11.60 -7.48 12.96
N VAL A 53 -12.04 -6.50 12.14
CA VAL A 53 -13.10 -6.69 11.14
C VAL A 53 -12.50 -6.52 9.74
N PRO A 54 -12.28 -7.62 8.99
CA PRO A 54 -11.80 -7.56 7.62
C PRO A 54 -12.96 -7.35 6.64
N LEU A 55 -12.74 -6.48 5.65
CA LEU A 55 -13.68 -6.13 4.60
C LEU A 55 -12.97 -6.23 3.24
N PHE A 56 -13.26 -7.26 2.46
CA PHE A 56 -12.71 -7.37 1.10
C PHE A 56 -13.35 -6.34 0.18
N VAL A 57 -12.52 -5.68 -0.64
CA VAL A 57 -12.88 -4.59 -1.56
C VAL A 57 -12.17 -4.79 -2.90
N PHE A 58 -12.61 -4.07 -3.95
CA PHE A 58 -12.13 -4.33 -5.32
C PHE A 58 -10.72 -3.79 -5.60
N ASN A 59 -10.34 -2.65 -5.01
CA ASN A 59 -9.08 -1.97 -5.32
C ASN A 59 -8.61 -1.06 -4.17
N GLY A 60 -7.37 -0.53 -4.30
CA GLY A 60 -6.72 0.33 -3.30
C GLY A 60 -7.46 1.64 -3.04
N THR A 61 -7.87 2.36 -4.09
CA THR A 61 -8.64 3.60 -3.95
C THR A 61 -9.95 3.36 -3.18
N GLY A 62 -10.66 2.27 -3.51
CA GLY A 62 -11.87 1.88 -2.77
C GLY A 62 -11.59 1.53 -1.32
N SER A 63 -10.43 0.90 -1.04
CA SER A 63 -9.98 0.62 0.32
C SER A 63 -9.74 1.90 1.12
N ASN A 64 -8.99 2.85 0.55
CA ASN A 64 -8.69 4.13 1.17
C ASN A 64 -9.96 4.96 1.41
N VAL A 65 -10.89 4.99 0.45
CA VAL A 65 -12.19 5.66 0.60
C VAL A 65 -12.99 5.06 1.75
N VAL A 66 -13.12 3.73 1.82
CA VAL A 66 -13.85 3.06 2.91
C VAL A 66 -13.23 3.37 4.26
N ALA A 67 -11.89 3.28 4.38
CA ALA A 67 -11.19 3.57 5.62
C ALA A 67 -11.38 5.03 6.08
N LEU A 68 -11.22 5.97 5.16
CA LEU A 68 -11.34 7.40 5.47
C LEU A 68 -12.78 7.80 5.82
N GLN A 69 -13.80 7.23 5.16
CA GLN A 69 -15.21 7.46 5.51
C GLN A 69 -15.58 6.92 6.89
N LEU A 70 -14.96 5.82 7.33
CA LEU A 70 -15.14 5.28 8.68
C LEU A 70 -14.61 6.23 9.75
N MET A 71 -13.46 6.85 9.51
CA MET A 71 -12.76 7.69 10.48
C MET A 71 -13.26 9.13 10.53
N THR A 72 -13.92 9.61 9.47
CA THR A 72 -14.17 11.05 9.30
C THR A 72 -15.63 11.41 9.08
N ARG A 73 -15.90 12.73 9.17
CA ARG A 73 -17.14 13.40 8.73
C ARG A 73 -16.74 14.61 7.89
N PRO A 74 -17.61 15.17 7.03
CA PRO A 74 -17.22 16.20 6.04
C PRO A 74 -16.53 17.46 6.61
N TYR A 75 -16.71 17.79 7.87
CA TYR A 75 -16.06 18.93 8.52
C TYR A 75 -14.67 18.60 9.09
N HIS A 76 -14.20 17.36 8.93
CA HIS A 76 -12.87 16.95 9.38
C HIS A 76 -11.79 17.25 8.33
N SER A 77 -10.53 17.18 8.75
CA SER A 77 -9.37 17.17 7.89
C SER A 77 -8.55 15.88 8.04
N ILE A 78 -7.92 15.50 6.93
CA ILE A 78 -7.08 14.30 6.79
C ILE A 78 -5.66 14.80 6.52
N PHE A 79 -4.70 14.39 7.34
CA PHE A 79 -3.29 14.72 7.18
C PHE A 79 -2.57 13.59 6.45
N CYS A 80 -1.70 13.93 5.53
CA CYS A 80 -0.88 12.97 4.78
C CYS A 80 0.42 13.62 4.31
N ALA A 81 1.39 12.82 3.86
CA ALA A 81 2.55 13.34 3.13
C ALA A 81 2.09 13.96 1.79
N GLU A 82 2.82 14.94 1.26
CA GLU A 82 2.50 15.55 -0.04
C GLU A 82 2.60 14.57 -1.22
N THR A 83 3.36 13.47 -1.03
CA THR A 83 3.49 12.38 -2.00
C THR A 83 2.42 11.30 -1.85
N ALA A 84 1.55 11.40 -0.84
CA ALA A 84 0.56 10.37 -0.51
C ALA A 84 -0.40 10.09 -1.67
N HIS A 85 -0.65 8.80 -1.93
CA HIS A 85 -1.51 8.32 -3.02
C HIS A 85 -2.90 8.98 -3.02
N ILE A 86 -3.51 9.16 -1.84
CA ILE A 86 -4.82 9.81 -1.71
C ILE A 86 -4.82 11.28 -2.14
N TYR A 87 -3.66 11.93 -2.14
CA TYR A 87 -3.52 13.32 -2.54
C TYR A 87 -3.15 13.46 -4.02
N VAL A 88 -2.27 12.58 -4.53
CA VAL A 88 -1.67 12.72 -5.87
C VAL A 88 -2.39 11.86 -6.91
N ASP A 89 -2.68 10.57 -6.62
CA ASP A 89 -2.98 9.57 -7.64
C ASP A 89 -4.38 8.94 -7.54
N GLU A 90 -5.33 9.54 -6.79
CA GLU A 90 -6.70 9.03 -6.69
C GLU A 90 -7.77 9.98 -7.30
N CYS A 91 -7.32 10.92 -8.14
CA CYS A 91 -8.21 11.83 -8.89
C CYS A 91 -9.25 12.53 -7.99
N GLY A 92 -8.86 12.90 -6.74
CA GLY A 92 -9.74 13.54 -5.76
C GLY A 92 -10.85 12.64 -5.20
N SER A 93 -10.81 11.32 -5.43
CA SER A 93 -11.81 10.37 -4.93
C SER A 93 -12.01 10.45 -3.41
N PRO A 94 -10.96 10.48 -2.56
CA PRO A 94 -11.13 10.61 -1.12
C PRO A 94 -11.86 11.90 -0.72
N VAL A 95 -11.52 13.03 -1.33
CA VAL A 95 -12.19 14.32 -1.07
C VAL A 95 -13.66 14.27 -1.46
N LYS A 96 -13.94 13.76 -2.67
CA LYS A 96 -15.33 13.63 -3.17
C LYS A 96 -16.19 12.75 -2.28
N MET A 97 -15.64 11.62 -1.80
CA MET A 97 -16.42 10.61 -1.08
C MET A 97 -16.55 10.91 0.41
N THR A 98 -15.57 11.59 1.02
CA THR A 98 -15.61 11.98 2.43
C THR A 98 -16.13 13.39 2.67
N GLY A 99 -15.94 14.30 1.70
CA GLY A 99 -16.16 15.73 1.86
C GLY A 99 -15.07 16.42 2.71
N CYS A 100 -14.04 15.70 3.13
CA CYS A 100 -13.00 16.22 4.02
C CYS A 100 -11.95 17.04 3.26
N GLN A 101 -11.34 17.97 3.97
CA GLN A 101 -10.13 18.64 3.51
C GLN A 101 -8.94 17.70 3.67
N ILE A 102 -8.16 17.48 2.60
CA ILE A 102 -6.83 16.85 2.71
C ILE A 102 -5.81 17.96 3.00
N ARG A 103 -4.92 17.71 3.97
CA ARG A 103 -3.81 18.58 4.34
C ARG A 103 -2.49 17.88 4.07
N PRO A 104 -1.89 18.09 2.88
CA PRO A 104 -0.58 17.55 2.55
C PRO A 104 0.51 18.27 3.33
N ILE A 105 1.50 17.50 3.79
CA ILE A 105 2.68 18.01 4.50
C ILE A 105 3.92 17.60 3.73
N ALA A 106 4.78 18.56 3.44
CA ALA A 106 6.05 18.32 2.77
C ALA A 106 6.97 17.43 3.62
N THR A 107 7.56 16.45 2.98
CA THR A 107 8.45 15.48 3.62
C THR A 107 9.66 15.21 2.72
N PRO A 108 10.84 14.96 3.29
CA PRO A 108 12.04 14.67 2.48
C PRO A 108 12.04 13.25 1.89
N ASP A 109 11.31 12.34 2.52
CA ASP A 109 11.38 10.88 2.25
C ASP A 109 10.00 10.19 2.27
N GLY A 110 8.91 10.96 2.21
CA GLY A 110 7.53 10.43 2.25
C GLY A 110 7.04 10.11 3.67
N LYS A 111 7.86 10.27 4.71
CA LYS A 111 7.50 9.94 6.09
C LYS A 111 7.09 11.17 6.89
N LEU A 112 5.90 11.11 7.49
CA LEU A 112 5.45 12.10 8.47
C LEU A 112 6.12 11.83 9.83
N THR A 113 6.32 12.90 10.60
CA THR A 113 6.73 12.82 11.99
C THR A 113 5.88 13.75 12.84
N PRO A 114 5.81 13.56 14.18
CA PRO A 114 5.15 14.49 15.07
C PRO A 114 5.59 15.94 14.89
N GLU A 115 6.88 16.17 14.66
CA GLU A 115 7.45 17.51 14.48
C GLU A 115 6.96 18.19 13.21
N LEU A 116 6.87 17.43 12.11
CA LEU A 116 6.33 17.93 10.84
C LEU A 116 4.83 18.22 10.92
N MET A 117 4.09 17.45 11.73
CA MET A 117 2.65 17.61 11.90
C MET A 117 2.26 18.72 12.86
N GLN A 118 3.03 18.92 13.94
CA GLN A 118 2.69 19.82 15.05
C GLN A 118 2.26 21.23 14.59
N PRO A 119 2.93 21.90 13.61
CA PRO A 119 2.55 23.23 13.16
C PRO A 119 1.15 23.32 12.52
N TYR A 120 0.62 22.20 12.03
CA TYR A 120 -0.67 22.12 11.35
C TYR A 120 -1.83 21.74 12.27
N LEU A 121 -1.53 21.32 13.52
CA LEU A 121 -2.53 20.91 14.50
C LEU A 121 -3.01 22.12 15.32
N HIS A 122 -3.96 22.83 14.75
CA HIS A 122 -4.59 24.01 15.39
C HIS A 122 -6.07 24.08 15.03
N GLY A 123 -6.80 24.99 15.69
CA GLY A 123 -8.22 25.24 15.43
C GLY A 123 -9.17 24.19 16.00
N PHE A 124 -8.69 23.35 16.94
CA PHE A 124 -9.55 22.39 17.63
C PHE A 124 -10.71 23.08 18.35
N GLY A 125 -11.94 22.60 18.09
CA GLY A 125 -13.16 23.16 18.69
C GLY A 125 -13.62 24.49 18.08
N ASP A 126 -12.87 25.10 17.19
CA ASP A 126 -13.28 26.31 16.47
C ASP A 126 -14.12 25.93 15.24
N GLN A 127 -15.38 26.41 15.20
CA GLN A 127 -16.31 26.13 14.11
C GLN A 127 -15.89 26.70 12.73
N HIS A 128 -14.94 27.63 12.69
CA HIS A 128 -14.42 28.22 11.47
C HIS A 128 -13.32 27.35 10.79
N HIS A 129 -12.84 26.31 11.48
CA HIS A 129 -11.76 25.45 10.99
C HIS A 129 -12.21 24.01 10.81
N SER A 130 -11.70 23.36 9.73
CA SER A 130 -11.83 21.91 9.62
C SER A 130 -11.09 21.23 10.77
N GLN A 131 -11.73 20.24 11.38
CA GLN A 131 -11.21 19.60 12.59
C GLN A 131 -10.22 18.47 12.25
N PRO A 132 -8.98 18.48 12.76
CA PRO A 132 -8.04 17.37 12.62
C PRO A 132 -8.65 16.06 13.10
N ARG A 133 -8.67 15.01 12.25
CA ARG A 133 -9.32 13.75 12.64
C ARG A 133 -8.64 12.49 12.14
N ALA A 134 -8.02 12.51 10.98
CA ALA A 134 -7.37 11.34 10.41
C ALA A 134 -5.95 11.66 9.99
N LEU A 135 -5.06 10.72 10.30
CA LEU A 135 -3.71 10.63 9.77
C LEU A 135 -3.67 9.48 8.77
N TYR A 136 -3.24 9.77 7.55
CA TYR A 136 -2.96 8.77 6.51
C TYR A 136 -1.45 8.63 6.33
N ILE A 137 -0.98 7.39 6.35
CA ILE A 137 0.42 7.03 6.05
C ILE A 137 0.46 5.87 5.09
N SER A 138 1.52 5.75 4.31
CA SER A 138 1.75 4.61 3.41
C SER A 138 2.94 3.77 3.88
N GLN A 139 2.81 2.44 3.78
CA GLN A 139 3.85 1.49 4.14
C GLN A 139 3.97 0.41 3.04
N CYS A 140 5.04 0.39 2.23
CA CYS A 140 6.09 1.43 2.11
C CYS A 140 5.51 2.77 1.62
N THR A 141 6.26 3.85 1.86
CA THR A 141 5.87 5.17 1.32
C THR A 141 5.90 5.17 -0.22
N GLU A 142 5.35 6.20 -0.83
CA GLU A 142 5.37 6.39 -2.29
C GLU A 142 6.80 6.58 -2.81
N LEU A 143 7.73 7.01 -1.95
CA LEU A 143 9.16 7.14 -2.24
C LEU A 143 9.97 5.87 -1.92
N GLY A 144 9.30 4.75 -1.61
CA GLY A 144 9.93 3.46 -1.36
C GLY A 144 10.63 3.31 0.00
N THR A 145 10.56 4.32 0.85
CA THR A 145 11.08 4.28 2.21
C THR A 145 10.15 3.54 3.17
N ILE A 146 10.67 3.14 4.31
CA ILE A 146 9.95 2.29 5.27
C ILE A 146 9.95 2.96 6.66
N TYR A 147 8.78 3.05 7.27
CA TYR A 147 8.68 3.37 8.69
C TYR A 147 9.13 2.19 9.55
N THR A 148 10.01 2.43 10.52
CA THR A 148 10.30 1.44 11.57
C THR A 148 9.16 1.35 12.58
N PRO A 149 9.07 0.26 13.38
CA PRO A 149 8.09 0.17 14.46
C PRO A 149 8.14 1.35 15.44
N GLU A 150 9.33 1.84 15.76
CA GLU A 150 9.53 2.97 16.67
C GLU A 150 9.00 4.27 16.06
N GLU A 151 9.26 4.52 14.76
CA GLU A 151 8.74 5.68 14.03
C GLU A 151 7.20 5.61 13.97
N LEU A 152 6.64 4.44 13.65
CA LEU A 152 5.19 4.22 13.62
C LEU A 152 4.56 4.46 14.99
N LYS A 153 5.09 3.82 16.02
CA LYS A 153 4.55 3.93 17.39
C LYS A 153 4.55 5.36 17.87
N ARG A 154 5.64 6.09 17.65
CA ARG A 154 5.74 7.50 18.01
C ARG A 154 4.71 8.36 17.29
N LEU A 155 4.49 8.10 16.00
CA LEU A 155 3.55 8.84 15.17
C LEU A 155 2.09 8.51 15.52
N THR A 156 1.76 7.24 15.74
CA THR A 156 0.41 6.81 16.15
C THR A 156 0.04 7.32 17.54
N ASP A 157 0.97 7.25 18.50
CA ASP A 157 0.75 7.80 19.84
C ASP A 157 0.49 9.31 19.78
N PHE A 158 1.25 10.04 18.97
CA PHE A 158 1.04 11.46 18.74
C PHE A 158 -0.34 11.75 18.12
N ALA A 159 -0.75 10.99 17.12
CA ALA A 159 -2.06 11.13 16.50
C ALA A 159 -3.19 10.88 17.49
N HIS A 160 -3.10 9.80 18.25
CA HIS A 160 -4.10 9.44 19.26
C HIS A 160 -4.21 10.47 20.40
N LEU A 161 -3.09 11.02 20.89
CA LEU A 161 -3.09 12.11 21.88
C LEU A 161 -3.82 13.35 21.39
N ASN A 162 -3.84 13.58 20.07
CA ASN A 162 -4.57 14.68 19.44
C ASN A 162 -5.98 14.27 18.95
N GLY A 163 -6.52 13.13 19.38
CA GLY A 163 -7.85 12.65 19.05
C GLY A 163 -8.04 12.23 17.58
N MET A 164 -6.93 11.92 16.89
CA MET A 164 -6.93 11.49 15.50
C MET A 164 -6.85 9.97 15.39
N TYR A 165 -7.49 9.41 14.38
CA TYR A 165 -7.31 8.02 13.96
C TYR A 165 -6.16 7.90 12.96
N VAL A 166 -5.55 6.70 12.88
CA VAL A 166 -4.46 6.40 11.96
C VAL A 166 -4.90 5.35 10.92
N HIS A 167 -4.89 5.73 9.66
CA HIS A 167 -5.03 4.83 8.52
C HIS A 167 -3.67 4.55 7.89
N MET A 168 -3.33 3.28 7.75
CA MET A 168 -2.17 2.85 7.00
C MET A 168 -2.59 2.28 5.63
N ASP A 169 -2.15 2.93 4.56
CA ASP A 169 -2.13 2.32 3.24
C ASP A 169 -1.01 1.28 3.19
N GLY A 170 -1.40 0.03 3.19
CA GLY A 170 -0.50 -1.13 3.16
C GLY A 170 -0.42 -1.78 1.78
N ALA A 171 -0.55 -1.00 0.69
CA ALA A 171 -0.43 -1.52 -0.67
C ALA A 171 0.86 -2.32 -0.89
N ARG A 172 1.94 -1.96 -0.16
CA ARG A 172 3.23 -2.66 -0.17
C ARG A 172 3.73 -3.03 1.23
N ILE A 173 2.83 -3.23 2.18
CA ILE A 173 3.21 -3.60 3.57
C ILE A 173 4.00 -4.91 3.62
N ALA A 174 3.72 -5.84 2.70
CA ALA A 174 4.47 -7.08 2.58
C ALA A 174 5.97 -6.83 2.33
N ASN A 175 6.30 -5.85 1.46
CA ASN A 175 7.67 -5.49 1.17
C ASN A 175 8.36 -4.84 2.38
N ALA A 176 7.64 -4.02 3.15
CA ALA A 176 8.15 -3.44 4.38
C ALA A 176 8.41 -4.51 5.45
N CYS A 177 7.47 -5.42 5.67
CA CYS A 177 7.64 -6.54 6.60
C CYS A 177 8.84 -7.43 6.20
N ALA A 178 8.97 -7.73 4.91
CA ALA A 178 10.09 -8.50 4.38
C ALA A 178 11.45 -7.80 4.62
N ALA A 179 11.53 -6.50 4.38
CA ALA A 179 12.74 -5.71 4.57
C ALA A 179 13.15 -5.61 6.05
N LEU A 180 12.18 -5.48 6.96
CA LEU A 180 12.41 -5.36 8.40
C LEU A 180 12.48 -6.72 9.12
N ASN A 181 12.15 -7.82 8.43
CA ASN A 181 12.00 -9.16 9.01
C ASN A 181 10.99 -9.19 10.18
N LEU A 182 9.83 -8.55 9.96
CA LEU A 182 8.75 -8.43 10.94
C LEU A 182 7.47 -9.08 10.41
N SER A 183 6.60 -9.47 11.33
CA SER A 183 5.24 -9.92 11.01
C SER A 183 4.34 -8.72 10.65
N LEU A 184 3.25 -9.01 9.95
CA LEU A 184 2.22 -8.03 9.64
C LEU A 184 1.62 -7.40 10.91
N LYS A 185 1.44 -8.19 11.99
CA LYS A 185 0.93 -7.71 13.27
C LYS A 185 1.88 -6.72 13.95
N GLU A 186 3.18 -7.02 14.00
CA GLU A 186 4.19 -6.15 14.62
C GLU A 186 4.27 -4.78 13.94
N LEU A 187 4.06 -4.74 12.62
CA LEU A 187 4.16 -3.49 11.85
C LEU A 187 2.81 -2.74 11.73
N THR A 188 1.73 -3.24 12.34
CA THR A 188 0.40 -2.62 12.27
C THR A 188 -0.27 -2.50 13.64
N VAL A 189 -0.84 -3.58 14.13
CA VAL A 189 -1.61 -3.64 15.39
C VAL A 189 -0.76 -3.19 16.57
N ASP A 190 0.46 -3.72 16.68
CA ASP A 190 1.35 -3.45 17.81
C ASP A 190 1.91 -2.02 17.76
N CYS A 191 1.90 -1.41 16.56
CA CYS A 191 2.24 0.01 16.36
C CYS A 191 1.05 0.98 16.55
N GLY A 192 -0.16 0.48 16.78
CA GLY A 192 -1.32 1.34 17.06
C GLY A 192 -2.07 1.83 15.81
N VAL A 193 -1.96 1.16 14.68
CA VAL A 193 -2.77 1.46 13.48
C VAL A 193 -4.24 1.16 13.75
N ASP A 194 -5.15 2.08 13.41
CA ASP A 194 -6.59 1.90 13.59
C ASP A 194 -7.26 1.15 12.45
N ILE A 195 -6.87 1.48 11.20
CA ILE A 195 -7.34 0.82 9.99
C ILE A 195 -6.17 0.59 9.04
N LEU A 196 -6.11 -0.61 8.45
CA LEU A 196 -5.14 -0.98 7.43
C LEU A 196 -5.86 -1.23 6.09
N SER A 197 -5.39 -0.63 5.01
CA SER A 197 -5.63 -1.11 3.65
C SER A 197 -4.61 -2.19 3.33
N PHE A 198 -4.95 -3.47 3.58
CA PHE A 198 -4.04 -4.60 3.36
C PHE A 198 -3.97 -4.93 1.88
N GLY A 199 -2.84 -4.60 1.27
CA GLY A 199 -2.58 -4.78 -0.16
C GLY A 199 -2.25 -6.21 -0.56
N GLY A 200 -2.85 -6.63 -1.68
CA GLY A 200 -2.58 -7.93 -2.26
C GLY A 200 -2.32 -7.88 -3.77
N THR A 201 -2.96 -6.95 -4.48
CA THR A 201 -2.87 -6.84 -5.94
C THR A 201 -1.43 -6.67 -6.43
N LYS A 202 -0.63 -5.83 -5.78
CA LYS A 202 0.77 -5.57 -6.14
C LYS A 202 1.73 -6.71 -5.77
N ASN A 203 1.25 -7.74 -5.07
CA ASN A 203 2.07 -8.83 -4.56
C ASN A 203 1.54 -10.22 -4.94
N GLY A 204 0.90 -10.31 -6.12
CA GLY A 204 0.53 -11.57 -6.76
C GLY A 204 -0.93 -11.95 -6.74
N LEU A 205 -1.84 -11.16 -6.15
CA LEU A 205 -3.29 -11.35 -6.31
C LEU A 205 -3.74 -10.87 -7.70
N MET A 206 -4.86 -11.42 -8.17
CA MET A 206 -5.50 -10.98 -9.42
C MET A 206 -6.09 -9.58 -9.26
N MET A 207 -6.79 -9.36 -8.15
CA MET A 207 -7.43 -8.10 -7.77
C MET A 207 -7.91 -8.19 -6.32
N GLY A 208 -8.11 -7.04 -5.72
CA GLY A 208 -8.72 -6.94 -4.40
C GLY A 208 -7.75 -6.61 -3.30
N GLU A 209 -8.28 -5.85 -2.36
CA GLU A 209 -7.61 -5.42 -1.14
C GLU A 209 -8.50 -5.79 0.05
N CYS A 210 -7.96 -5.72 1.25
CA CYS A 210 -8.75 -5.92 2.46
C CYS A 210 -8.61 -4.72 3.39
N VAL A 211 -9.70 -4.01 3.64
CA VAL A 211 -9.77 -3.03 4.74
C VAL A 211 -9.87 -3.80 6.04
N ILE A 212 -8.89 -3.68 6.91
CA ILE A 212 -8.88 -4.33 8.22
C ILE A 212 -9.07 -3.27 9.29
N VAL A 213 -10.23 -3.31 9.97
CA VAL A 213 -10.58 -2.36 11.03
C VAL A 213 -10.16 -2.95 12.38
N PHE A 214 -9.12 -2.40 12.99
CA PHE A 214 -8.61 -2.81 14.31
C PHE A 214 -9.33 -2.08 15.43
N ASN A 215 -9.57 -0.78 15.28
CA ASN A 215 -10.20 0.04 16.29
C ASN A 215 -11.69 -0.30 16.43
N LYS A 216 -12.09 -0.68 17.66
CA LYS A 216 -13.44 -1.15 17.98
C LYS A 216 -14.53 -0.09 17.73
N ASP A 217 -14.21 1.18 17.92
CA ASP A 217 -15.19 2.27 17.78
C ASP A 217 -15.62 2.47 16.32
N LEU A 218 -14.81 1.99 15.36
CA LEU A 218 -15.05 2.10 13.93
C LEU A 218 -15.71 0.85 13.30
N GLN A 219 -15.84 -0.24 14.06
CA GLN A 219 -16.28 -1.54 13.51
C GLN A 219 -17.79 -1.61 13.21
N SER A 220 -18.61 -0.93 13.99
CA SER A 220 -20.09 -1.04 13.90
C SER A 220 -20.63 -0.56 12.55
N GLU A 221 -20.06 0.47 11.96
CA GLU A 221 -20.49 1.07 10.70
C GLU A 221 -19.80 0.44 9.46
N ALA A 222 -18.77 -0.36 9.65
CA ALA A 222 -17.83 -0.78 8.62
C ALA A 222 -18.50 -1.47 7.42
N ARG A 223 -19.48 -2.35 7.66
CA ARG A 223 -20.22 -3.06 6.60
C ARG A 223 -21.13 -2.12 5.78
N PHE A 224 -21.71 -1.13 6.43
CA PHE A 224 -22.60 -0.16 5.78
C PHE A 224 -21.78 0.79 4.89
N ILE A 225 -20.67 1.32 5.39
CA ILE A 225 -19.77 2.18 4.64
C ILE A 225 -19.20 1.44 3.43
N ARG A 226 -18.73 0.19 3.57
CA ARG A 226 -18.29 -0.62 2.42
C ARG A 226 -19.38 -0.73 1.35
N LYS A 227 -20.61 -1.02 1.75
CA LYS A 227 -21.73 -1.14 0.79
C LYS A 227 -22.04 0.20 0.12
N GLN A 228 -22.09 1.28 0.89
CA GLN A 228 -22.37 2.63 0.40
C GLN A 228 -21.31 3.11 -0.58
N SER A 229 -20.02 2.73 -0.35
CA SER A 229 -18.88 3.02 -1.24
C SER A 229 -18.83 2.12 -2.48
N ALA A 230 -19.86 1.32 -2.76
CA ALA A 230 -19.93 0.38 -3.88
C ALA A 230 -18.82 -0.72 -3.85
N GLN A 231 -18.22 -1.00 -2.68
CA GLN A 231 -17.11 -1.95 -2.53
C GLN A 231 -17.57 -3.35 -2.06
N LEU A 232 -18.86 -3.64 -1.98
CA LEU A 232 -19.37 -4.98 -1.63
C LEU A 232 -19.60 -5.83 -2.89
N ALA A 233 -18.69 -6.75 -3.17
CA ALA A 233 -18.82 -7.69 -4.28
C ALA A 233 -19.95 -8.72 -4.04
N SER A 234 -20.76 -8.99 -5.07
CA SER A 234 -21.79 -10.04 -4.99
C SER A 234 -21.17 -11.43 -4.93
N LYS A 235 -20.20 -11.73 -5.78
CA LYS A 235 -19.45 -12.99 -5.79
C LYS A 235 -18.17 -12.85 -4.97
N MET A 236 -18.32 -12.54 -3.67
CA MET A 236 -17.22 -12.25 -2.75
C MET A 236 -16.16 -13.35 -2.72
N ARG A 237 -16.56 -14.61 -2.88
CA ARG A 237 -15.65 -15.76 -2.85
C ARG A 237 -14.44 -15.63 -3.76
N TYR A 238 -14.55 -14.90 -4.91
CA TYR A 238 -13.43 -14.71 -5.82
C TYR A 238 -12.44 -13.63 -5.36
N LEU A 239 -12.85 -12.72 -4.50
CA LEU A 239 -11.92 -11.82 -3.82
C LEU A 239 -11.27 -12.52 -2.62
N SER A 240 -12.10 -13.12 -1.76
CA SER A 240 -11.65 -13.66 -0.46
C SER A 240 -10.75 -14.88 -0.59
N CYS A 241 -11.02 -15.84 -1.49
CA CYS A 241 -10.20 -17.05 -1.64
C CYS A 241 -8.74 -16.75 -2.00
N GLN A 242 -8.48 -15.62 -2.66
CA GLN A 242 -7.14 -15.17 -2.98
C GLN A 242 -6.35 -14.84 -1.71
N PHE A 243 -6.99 -14.20 -0.72
CA PHE A 243 -6.35 -13.90 0.58
C PHE A 243 -6.06 -15.17 1.39
N THR A 244 -6.90 -16.21 1.28
CA THR A 244 -6.60 -17.50 1.85
C THR A 244 -5.29 -18.07 1.29
N ALA A 245 -5.12 -18.07 -0.04
CA ALA A 245 -3.89 -18.53 -0.68
C ALA A 245 -2.69 -17.64 -0.31
N TYR A 246 -2.89 -16.33 -0.31
CA TYR A 246 -1.87 -15.32 -0.02
C TYR A 246 -1.26 -15.46 1.39
N LEU A 247 -2.11 -15.75 2.39
CA LEU A 247 -1.68 -15.93 3.77
C LEU A 247 -1.24 -17.38 4.09
N THR A 248 -1.54 -18.35 3.23
CA THR A 248 -1.11 -19.73 3.41
C THR A 248 0.38 -19.86 3.12
N ASP A 249 1.10 -20.58 4.00
CA ASP A 249 2.54 -20.88 3.89
C ASP A 249 3.39 -19.61 3.64
N ASN A 250 2.94 -18.48 4.14
CA ASN A 250 3.60 -17.17 4.00
C ASN A 250 3.88 -16.79 2.53
N LEU A 251 2.96 -17.09 1.61
CA LEU A 251 3.14 -16.74 0.20
C LEU A 251 3.37 -15.22 0.03
N TRP A 252 2.63 -14.39 0.78
CA TRP A 252 2.79 -12.94 0.80
C TRP A 252 4.24 -12.50 1.10
N LEU A 253 4.89 -13.17 2.05
CA LEU A 253 6.27 -12.88 2.47
C LEU A 253 7.29 -13.39 1.44
N LYS A 254 7.07 -14.59 0.87
CA LYS A 254 7.92 -15.15 -0.18
C LYS A 254 7.96 -14.25 -1.40
N ASN A 255 6.80 -13.77 -1.85
CA ASN A 255 6.68 -12.86 -2.97
C ASN A 255 7.40 -11.53 -2.70
N ALA A 256 7.19 -10.95 -1.53
CA ALA A 256 7.82 -9.68 -1.14
C ALA A 256 9.34 -9.80 -0.97
N ASN A 257 9.82 -10.88 -0.36
CA ASN A 257 11.26 -11.14 -0.23
C ASN A 257 11.92 -11.24 -1.61
N HIS A 258 11.29 -11.94 -2.56
CA HIS A 258 11.81 -12.06 -3.91
C HIS A 258 11.86 -10.68 -4.61
N ALA A 259 10.77 -9.92 -4.57
CA ALA A 259 10.73 -8.58 -5.16
C ALA A 259 11.81 -7.66 -4.57
N ASN A 260 11.97 -7.63 -3.24
CA ASN A 260 13.02 -6.86 -2.58
C ASN A 260 14.44 -7.33 -2.96
N ALA A 261 14.66 -8.64 -3.09
CA ALA A 261 15.95 -9.18 -3.51
C ALA A 261 16.31 -8.75 -4.95
N MET A 262 15.36 -8.74 -5.87
CA MET A 262 15.58 -8.25 -7.23
C MET A 262 15.88 -6.75 -7.26
N ALA A 263 15.19 -5.94 -6.43
CA ALA A 263 15.52 -4.53 -6.28
C ALA A 263 16.94 -4.32 -5.73
N ALA A 264 17.33 -5.09 -4.72
CA ALA A 264 18.66 -5.02 -4.13
C ALA A 264 19.77 -5.41 -5.13
N LYS A 265 19.53 -6.45 -5.96
CA LYS A 265 20.43 -6.82 -7.07
C LYS A 265 20.55 -5.66 -8.07
N LEU A 266 19.42 -5.12 -8.51
CA LEU A 266 19.38 -3.99 -9.45
C LEU A 266 20.09 -2.76 -8.87
N TYR A 267 19.82 -2.39 -7.63
CA TYR A 267 20.49 -1.31 -6.92
C TYR A 267 22.02 -1.49 -6.90
N THR A 268 22.49 -2.70 -6.56
CA THR A 268 23.91 -3.02 -6.46
C THR A 268 24.63 -2.85 -7.79
N GLU A 269 24.00 -3.22 -8.90
CA GLU A 269 24.59 -3.05 -10.23
C GLU A 269 24.52 -1.60 -10.71
N LEU A 270 23.40 -0.92 -10.51
CA LEU A 270 23.23 0.48 -10.89
C LEU A 270 24.20 1.41 -10.15
N LYS A 271 24.47 1.14 -8.88
CA LYS A 271 25.42 1.92 -8.06
C LYS A 271 26.87 1.92 -8.60
N LYS A 272 27.22 0.96 -9.45
CA LYS A 272 28.56 0.89 -10.09
C LYS A 272 28.69 1.84 -11.28
N LEU A 273 27.59 2.42 -11.76
CA LEU A 273 27.55 3.28 -12.95
C LEU A 273 27.69 4.75 -12.50
N PRO A 274 28.71 5.47 -12.98
CA PRO A 274 29.00 6.84 -12.53
C PRO A 274 27.90 7.86 -12.93
N GLU A 275 27.11 7.55 -13.97
CA GLU A 275 26.01 8.39 -14.44
C GLU A 275 24.70 8.22 -13.66
N VAL A 276 24.64 7.27 -12.72
CA VAL A 276 23.45 6.98 -11.91
C VAL A 276 23.60 7.61 -10.53
N THR A 277 22.58 8.38 -10.13
CA THR A 277 22.49 8.94 -8.77
C THR A 277 21.16 8.57 -8.14
N PHE A 278 21.18 7.88 -7.00
CA PHE A 278 19.97 7.56 -6.25
C PHE A 278 19.47 8.79 -5.48
N THR A 279 18.19 9.09 -5.60
CA THR A 279 17.52 10.22 -4.95
C THR A 279 16.85 9.82 -3.64
N GLN A 280 16.53 8.52 -3.48
CA GLN A 280 15.96 7.94 -2.28
C GLN A 280 16.75 6.70 -1.83
N ARG A 281 16.56 6.31 -0.57
CA ARG A 281 17.12 5.06 -0.04
C ARG A 281 16.42 3.87 -0.69
N ALA A 282 17.18 2.85 -1.05
CA ALA A 282 16.65 1.60 -1.58
C ALA A 282 16.26 0.67 -0.40
N GLU A 283 15.06 0.83 0.14
CA GLU A 283 14.60 0.10 1.33
C GLU A 283 13.56 -0.98 1.01
N SER A 284 12.98 -0.95 -0.20
CA SER A 284 11.93 -1.86 -0.64
C SER A 284 12.13 -2.35 -2.08
N ASN A 285 11.06 -2.74 -2.75
CA ASN A 285 11.07 -3.12 -4.17
C ASN A 285 11.05 -1.92 -5.14
N GLN A 286 11.24 -0.70 -4.64
CA GLN A 286 11.20 0.54 -5.43
C GLN A 286 12.56 1.24 -5.38
N LEU A 287 13.05 1.71 -6.53
CA LEU A 287 14.28 2.48 -6.68
C LEU A 287 13.98 3.80 -7.36
N PHE A 288 14.50 4.89 -6.79
CA PHE A 288 14.40 6.24 -7.34
C PHE A 288 15.79 6.76 -7.66
N LEU A 289 15.98 7.17 -8.91
CA LEU A 289 17.30 7.57 -9.38
C LEU A 289 17.21 8.53 -10.57
N THR A 290 18.26 9.32 -10.75
CA THR A 290 18.48 10.14 -11.94
C THR A 290 19.58 9.55 -12.81
N MET A 291 19.46 9.74 -14.13
CA MET A 291 20.49 9.47 -15.12
C MET A 291 20.33 10.42 -16.32
N PRO A 292 21.34 10.53 -17.21
CA PRO A 292 21.24 11.43 -18.37
C PRO A 292 20.04 11.10 -19.27
N ARG A 293 19.31 12.12 -19.71
CA ARG A 293 18.11 11.98 -20.56
C ARG A 293 18.33 11.06 -21.78
N PRO A 294 19.42 11.17 -22.55
CA PRO A 294 19.65 10.28 -23.69
C PRO A 294 19.74 8.79 -23.31
N VAL A 295 20.20 8.49 -22.09
CA VAL A 295 20.26 7.12 -21.55
C VAL A 295 18.84 6.63 -21.24
N ILE A 296 18.03 7.47 -20.57
CA ILE A 296 16.63 7.16 -20.27
C ILE A 296 15.86 6.88 -21.56
N ASP A 297 15.95 7.78 -22.55
CA ASP A 297 15.22 7.66 -23.81
C ASP A 297 15.58 6.37 -24.56
N ARG A 298 16.87 6.00 -24.60
CA ARG A 298 17.34 4.73 -25.18
C ARG A 298 16.79 3.52 -24.41
N MET A 299 16.76 3.58 -23.09
CA MET A 299 16.25 2.47 -22.28
C MET A 299 14.75 2.27 -22.46
N LEU A 300 13.98 3.35 -22.63
CA LEU A 300 12.54 3.30 -22.87
C LEU A 300 12.16 2.62 -24.20
N GLU A 301 13.07 2.52 -25.16
CA GLU A 301 12.85 1.73 -26.39
C GLU A 301 12.73 0.21 -26.11
N SER A 302 13.34 -0.27 -25.02
CA SER A 302 13.41 -1.70 -24.67
C SER A 302 12.65 -2.07 -23.41
N TYR A 303 12.60 -1.18 -22.43
CA TYR A 303 11.92 -1.38 -21.14
C TYR A 303 10.99 -0.22 -20.83
N PHE A 304 9.80 -0.54 -20.31
CA PHE A 304 8.89 0.49 -19.83
C PHE A 304 9.08 0.74 -18.32
N PHE A 305 9.29 2.00 -17.97
CA PHE A 305 9.31 2.52 -16.60
C PHE A 305 8.82 3.97 -16.61
N TYR A 306 8.44 4.51 -15.45
CA TYR A 306 7.92 5.86 -15.35
C TYR A 306 9.01 6.87 -14.99
N PHE A 307 8.89 8.09 -15.54
CA PHE A 307 9.46 9.26 -14.90
C PHE A 307 8.71 9.50 -13.58
N TRP A 308 9.48 9.74 -12.53
CA TRP A 308 8.94 10.25 -11.27
C TRP A 308 8.90 11.79 -11.28
N ASP A 309 9.97 12.41 -11.77
CA ASP A 309 10.09 13.84 -12.02
C ASP A 309 10.80 14.03 -13.38
N GLU A 310 10.05 14.42 -14.40
CA GLU A 310 10.58 14.55 -15.77
C GLU A 310 11.58 15.70 -15.89
N GLU A 311 11.38 16.82 -15.15
CA GLU A 311 12.27 17.98 -15.18
C GLU A 311 13.64 17.66 -14.60
N LYS A 312 13.69 16.78 -13.58
CA LYS A 312 14.93 16.31 -12.95
C LYS A 312 15.53 15.08 -13.61
N ASN A 313 14.90 14.51 -14.64
CA ASN A 313 15.24 13.20 -15.19
C ASN A 313 15.27 12.10 -14.11
N GLU A 314 14.38 12.20 -13.15
CA GLU A 314 14.23 11.19 -12.10
C GLU A 314 13.25 10.12 -12.56
N ILE A 315 13.67 8.88 -12.47
CA ILE A 315 12.88 7.70 -12.81
C ILE A 315 12.62 6.84 -11.59
N ARG A 316 11.51 6.09 -11.64
CA ARG A 316 11.19 5.05 -10.68
C ARG A 316 11.27 3.69 -11.34
N LEU A 317 12.04 2.77 -10.76
CA LEU A 317 12.08 1.37 -11.12
C LEU A 317 11.43 0.53 -10.01
N VAL A 318 10.54 -0.39 -10.38
CA VAL A 318 9.81 -1.26 -9.45
C VAL A 318 9.99 -2.71 -9.88
N THR A 319 10.45 -3.55 -8.97
CA THR A 319 10.49 -5.01 -9.13
C THR A 319 9.24 -5.65 -8.54
N SER A 320 8.88 -6.83 -9.01
CA SER A 320 7.71 -7.58 -8.59
C SER A 320 8.06 -9.03 -8.21
N PHE A 321 7.08 -9.76 -7.71
CA PHE A 321 7.26 -11.15 -7.30
C PHE A 321 7.69 -12.09 -8.43
N ASP A 322 7.50 -11.69 -9.70
CA ASP A 322 7.85 -12.45 -10.90
C ASP A 322 9.02 -11.87 -11.70
N THR A 323 9.68 -10.82 -11.18
CA THR A 323 10.91 -10.28 -11.76
C THR A 323 12.02 -11.34 -11.63
N THR A 324 12.70 -11.71 -12.73
CA THR A 324 13.76 -12.70 -12.69
C THR A 324 15.14 -12.05 -12.59
N GLU A 325 16.16 -12.85 -12.27
CA GLU A 325 17.56 -12.37 -12.29
C GLU A 325 17.98 -12.00 -13.72
N GLU A 326 17.52 -12.75 -14.72
CA GLU A 326 17.76 -12.48 -16.12
C GLU A 326 17.16 -11.14 -16.57
N ASP A 327 15.99 -10.77 -16.07
CA ASP A 327 15.37 -9.45 -16.34
C ASP A 327 16.29 -8.31 -15.83
N VAL A 328 16.84 -8.47 -14.63
CA VAL A 328 17.77 -7.49 -14.04
C VAL A 328 19.08 -7.44 -14.82
N ASP A 329 19.65 -8.59 -15.12
CA ASP A 329 20.93 -8.68 -15.85
C ASP A 329 20.82 -8.11 -17.28
N GLU A 330 19.71 -8.36 -17.96
CA GLU A 330 19.44 -7.80 -19.28
C GLU A 330 19.26 -6.27 -19.23
N PHE A 331 18.53 -5.75 -18.25
CA PHE A 331 18.38 -4.30 -18.04
C PHE A 331 19.75 -3.62 -17.88
N ILE A 332 20.58 -4.17 -17.00
CA ILE A 332 21.93 -3.65 -16.75
C ILE A 332 22.83 -3.77 -18.01
N ARG A 333 22.71 -4.87 -18.75
CA ARG A 333 23.47 -5.08 -20.00
C ARG A 333 23.12 -4.02 -21.06
N LEU A 334 21.84 -3.69 -21.19
CA LEU A 334 21.38 -2.65 -22.11
C LEU A 334 21.81 -1.24 -21.68
N LEU A 335 21.82 -0.99 -20.38
CA LEU A 335 22.25 0.30 -19.83
C LEU A 335 23.73 0.58 -20.09
N LYS A 336 24.59 -0.45 -20.09
CA LYS A 336 26.05 -0.35 -20.33
C LYS A 336 26.45 -0.20 -21.83
N ARG A 337 25.51 -0.22 -22.75
CA ARG A 337 25.72 0.00 -24.20
C ARG A 337 25.69 1.49 -24.54
#